data_8408f0454d4c44504d3c23bb0e653205
#
_entry.id   8408f0454d4c44504d3c23bb0e653205
#
_cell.length_a   1.000
_cell.length_b   1.000
_cell.length_c   1.000
_cell.angle_alpha   90.00
_cell.angle_beta   90.00
_cell.angle_gamma   90.00
#
_symmetry.space_group_name_H-M   'P 1'
#
loop_
_entity.id
_entity.type
_entity.pdbx_description
1 polymer ?
#
loop_
_entity_poly.entity_id
_entity_poly.type
_entity_poly.pdbx_seq_one_letter_code
_entity_poly.pdbx_strand_id
1 'polypeptide(L)'
;NVEDAAGESVSVAAATKDPNASFLENQRRLRNERAQAEADEKKAAELASQHIGMDISVAANEEQASSNTVSSAVELNTPINPKEPFTRYKYPTLNLLKKYEDNGAYIDEEEQIANKNRIIEVLGNFGVQIKTIRATVGPTITLYEIQPAEGVRISKIKNLEDDIALSLAALGIRIIAPIPGKGTIGIEVPNAKANIVSMESILNSKKFQETKMELPIALGKTITNEVFMVDLAKIPHLLVAGATGQGKSVGLNAIITSLLYKKHPNELKLVLIDPKKVEFSVYSRIANHFMAAVSDEEEPIITDVTKVVRTLNSLCVLMDSRYDLLKKAGARNIKEYNQKYINHRLKLTDGHEYMPYVVVIIDEFGDLIMTAGKEVELPIARIAQLARAVGIHMIIATQRPTTTIITGNIKANFPGRIAFKVTSAIDSKTILDRTGANQLIGRGDMLYLNGNEPVRVQCAFVDTPEIERINEYISSQPGPIEPLELPEPANEGEAMGGGNVDTRNLDPYFEDCLLYTSPSPRDRG
;
A
#
# COMPACT_ATOMS: atom_id res chain seq x y z
N ASN A 1 64.90 44.93 -26.92
CA ASN A 1 66.11 44.17 -26.62
C ASN A 1 65.70 42.73 -26.42
N VAL A 2 65.81 41.97 -27.45
CA VAL A 2 66.99 41.30 -27.95
C VAL A 2 67.21 39.97 -27.26
N GLU A 3 66.99 38.96 -28.09
CA GLU A 3 67.84 37.80 -28.36
C GLU A 3 67.78 36.63 -27.34
N ASP A 4 67.84 35.40 -27.66
CA ASP A 4 67.98 34.58 -28.91
C ASP A 4 67.57 33.14 -28.58
N ALA A 5 66.93 32.51 -29.52
CA ALA A 5 67.37 31.41 -30.36
C ALA A 5 67.80 30.08 -29.69
N ALA A 6 67.20 29.04 -30.18
CA ALA A 6 67.63 27.74 -30.65
C ALA A 6 66.56 26.68 -30.27
N GLY A 7 65.83 26.04 -31.10
CA GLY A 7 66.12 25.21 -32.22
C GLY A 7 66.41 23.78 -31.76
N GLU A 8 65.38 22.92 -31.65
CA GLU A 8 65.59 21.49 -31.87
C GLU A 8 64.34 20.84 -32.43
N SER A 9 64.50 20.30 -33.60
CA SER A 9 63.57 19.46 -34.35
C SER A 9 63.40 18.11 -33.69
N VAL A 10 62.18 17.71 -33.39
CA VAL A 10 61.88 16.31 -33.06
C VAL A 10 60.92 15.79 -34.13
N SER A 11 61.39 14.81 -34.83
CA SER A 11 60.76 14.06 -35.89
C SER A 11 59.48 13.34 -35.43
N VAL A 12 58.42 13.55 -36.22
CA VAL A 12 57.21 12.76 -36.12
C VAL A 12 57.45 11.38 -36.71
N ALA A 13 57.55 10.35 -35.84
CA ALA A 13 57.42 8.96 -36.24
C ALA A 13 55.94 8.54 -36.02
N ALA A 14 55.18 8.49 -37.13
CA ALA A 14 53.87 7.88 -37.15
C ALA A 14 54.00 6.37 -37.01
N ALA A 15 53.70 5.84 -35.83
CA ALA A 15 53.50 4.42 -35.63
C ALA A 15 52.07 4.06 -36.04
N THR A 16 51.93 3.48 -37.21
CA THR A 16 50.72 2.77 -37.64
C THR A 16 50.44 1.61 -36.72
N LYS A 17 49.45 1.77 -35.80
CA LYS A 17 48.93 0.67 -35.01
C LYS A 17 48.09 -0.23 -35.92
N ASP A 18 48.56 -1.46 -36.07
CA ASP A 18 47.87 -2.54 -36.77
C ASP A 18 46.52 -2.83 -36.07
N PRO A 19 45.35 -2.71 -36.76
CA PRO A 19 44.05 -2.97 -36.15
C PRO A 19 43.88 -4.40 -35.64
N ASN A 20 44.66 -5.36 -36.16
CA ASN A 20 44.63 -6.75 -35.72
C ASN A 20 45.35 -7.00 -34.38
N ALA A 21 46.30 -6.17 -33.99
CA ALA A 21 47.02 -6.34 -32.72
C ALA A 21 46.11 -6.04 -31.53
N SER A 22 45.28 -5.01 -31.62
CA SER A 22 44.33 -4.66 -30.54
C SER A 22 43.18 -5.67 -30.40
N PHE A 23 42.78 -6.32 -31.49
CA PHE A 23 41.77 -7.39 -31.47
C PHE A 23 42.31 -8.67 -30.80
N LEU A 24 43.51 -9.03 -31.08
CA LEU A 24 44.18 -10.18 -30.49
C LEU A 24 44.49 -9.96 -29.00
N GLU A 25 44.80 -8.75 -28.58
CA GLU A 25 45.05 -8.39 -27.19
C GLU A 25 43.73 -8.39 -26.37
N ASN A 26 42.64 -7.93 -26.93
CA ASN A 26 41.29 -8.04 -26.34
C ASN A 26 40.82 -9.50 -26.22
N GLN A 27 41.08 -10.33 -27.22
CA GLN A 27 40.77 -11.75 -27.15
C GLN A 27 41.58 -12.49 -26.07
N ARG A 28 42.86 -12.13 -25.90
CA ARG A 28 43.71 -12.68 -24.81
C ARG A 28 43.19 -12.24 -23.43
N ARG A 29 42.76 -10.98 -23.28
CA ARG A 29 42.22 -10.47 -22.03
C ARG A 29 40.92 -11.18 -21.64
N LEU A 30 39.99 -11.35 -22.55
CA LEU A 30 38.74 -12.08 -22.35
C LEU A 30 38.94 -13.56 -22.02
N ARG A 31 39.99 -14.17 -22.61
CA ARG A 31 40.33 -15.56 -22.32
C ARG A 31 40.93 -15.74 -20.93
N ASN A 32 41.75 -14.78 -20.47
CA ASN A 32 42.31 -14.78 -19.12
C ASN A 32 41.24 -14.48 -18.06
N GLU A 33 40.28 -13.56 -18.33
CA GLU A 33 39.18 -13.29 -17.44
C GLU A 33 38.23 -14.49 -17.28
N ARG A 34 38.01 -15.28 -18.35
CA ARG A 34 37.25 -16.54 -18.27
C ARG A 34 37.97 -17.62 -17.49
N ALA A 35 39.26 -17.76 -17.69
CA ALA A 35 40.07 -18.73 -16.99
C ALA A 35 40.17 -18.42 -15.47
N GLN A 36 40.14 -17.13 -15.13
CA GLN A 36 40.15 -16.67 -13.74
C GLN A 36 38.79 -16.91 -13.04
N ALA A 37 37.69 -16.67 -13.77
CA ALA A 37 36.32 -16.95 -13.27
C ALA A 37 36.09 -18.46 -13.03
N GLU A 38 36.58 -19.32 -13.94
CA GLU A 38 36.52 -20.80 -13.77
C GLU A 38 37.40 -21.31 -12.60
N ALA A 39 38.52 -20.62 -12.33
CA ALA A 39 39.37 -20.96 -11.18
C ALA A 39 38.75 -20.55 -9.84
N ASP A 40 38.06 -19.40 -9.81
CA ASP A 40 37.35 -18.91 -8.61
C ASP A 40 36.10 -19.75 -8.32
N GLU A 41 35.38 -20.20 -9.37
CA GLU A 41 34.23 -21.10 -9.24
C GLU A 41 34.65 -22.51 -8.72
N LYS A 42 35.78 -23.03 -9.18
CA LYS A 42 36.37 -24.27 -8.65
C LYS A 42 36.80 -24.16 -7.19
N LYS A 43 37.36 -23.02 -6.81
CA LYS A 43 37.76 -22.73 -5.43
C LYS A 43 36.56 -22.58 -4.49
N ALA A 44 35.46 -21.98 -4.97
CA ALA A 44 34.21 -21.89 -4.24
C ALA A 44 33.53 -23.25 -4.04
N ALA A 45 33.59 -24.14 -5.06
CA ALA A 45 33.08 -25.49 -4.99
C ALA A 45 33.92 -26.40 -4.03
N GLU A 46 35.21 -26.18 -3.95
CA GLU A 46 36.10 -26.91 -3.04
C GLU A 46 35.93 -26.49 -1.57
N LEU A 47 35.64 -25.21 -1.31
CA LEU A 47 35.27 -24.68 0.01
C LEU A 47 33.88 -25.15 0.49
N ALA A 48 32.96 -25.37 -0.43
CA ALA A 48 31.61 -25.88 -0.12
C ALA A 48 31.60 -27.36 0.26
N SER A 49 32.63 -28.13 -0.15
CA SER A 49 32.76 -29.58 0.14
C SER A 49 33.35 -29.91 1.51
N GLN A 50 33.77 -28.91 2.30
CA GLN A 50 34.42 -29.12 3.61
C GLN A 50 33.48 -28.96 4.82
N HIS A 51 32.18 -28.72 4.62
CA HIS A 51 31.19 -28.71 5.71
C HIS A 51 30.48 -30.08 5.78
N ILE A 52 30.89 -30.90 6.70
CA ILE A 52 30.23 -32.16 7.09
C ILE A 52 28.96 -31.79 7.86
N GLY A 53 27.82 -31.79 7.16
CA GLY A 53 26.49 -31.72 7.73
C GLY A 53 25.81 -33.10 7.59
N MET A 54 25.22 -33.59 8.67
CA MET A 54 24.54 -34.86 8.78
C MET A 54 23.28 -34.89 7.90
N ASP A 55 23.27 -35.71 6.85
CA ASP A 55 22.12 -35.96 5.98
C ASP A 55 21.18 -36.98 6.63
N ILE A 56 19.93 -36.57 6.88
CA ILE A 56 18.85 -37.50 7.19
C ILE A 56 18.05 -37.73 5.89
N SER A 57 18.35 -38.83 5.20
CA SER A 57 17.60 -39.27 4.03
C SER A 57 16.36 -40.06 4.45
N VAL A 58 15.17 -39.57 4.06
CA VAL A 58 13.94 -40.37 4.06
C VAL A 58 13.82 -41.05 2.70
N ALA A 59 13.78 -42.37 2.73
CA ALA A 59 13.67 -43.20 1.53
C ALA A 59 12.35 -42.93 0.79
N ALA A 60 12.42 -42.56 -0.48
CA ALA A 60 11.29 -42.49 -1.38
C ALA A 60 11.13 -43.81 -2.13
N ASN A 61 9.92 -44.34 -2.14
CA ASN A 61 9.55 -45.54 -2.93
C ASN A 61 9.58 -45.21 -4.42
N GLU A 62 10.31 -46.02 -5.17
CA GLU A 62 10.28 -46.04 -6.63
C GLU A 62 9.02 -46.80 -7.09
N GLU A 63 8.10 -46.11 -7.76
CA GLU A 63 7.10 -46.73 -8.64
C GLU A 63 7.49 -46.48 -10.10
N GLN A 64 7.61 -47.59 -10.83
CA GLN A 64 8.03 -47.64 -12.21
C GLN A 64 7.05 -46.97 -13.16
N ALA A 65 7.56 -46.04 -13.97
CA ALA A 65 6.83 -45.45 -15.09
C ALA A 65 6.96 -46.31 -16.35
N SER A 66 5.82 -46.78 -16.88
CA SER A 66 5.76 -47.35 -18.22
C SER A 66 5.72 -46.25 -19.29
N SER A 67 6.60 -46.43 -20.28
CA SER A 67 6.75 -45.60 -21.47
C SER A 67 5.50 -45.62 -22.37
N ASN A 68 5.06 -44.44 -22.82
CA ASN A 68 4.85 -44.07 -24.23
C ASN A 68 4.03 -42.78 -24.33
N THR A 69 4.69 -41.72 -24.72
CA THR A 69 4.34 -40.85 -25.86
C THR A 69 5.29 -39.63 -25.86
N VAL A 70 6.17 -39.64 -26.84
CA VAL A 70 7.05 -38.50 -27.14
C VAL A 70 6.27 -37.60 -28.11
N SER A 71 5.96 -36.41 -27.67
CA SER A 71 5.91 -35.12 -28.40
C SER A 71 4.96 -34.15 -27.71
N SER A 72 5.50 -33.30 -26.91
CA SER A 72 5.07 -31.99 -26.43
C SER A 72 5.63 -31.60 -25.03
N ALA A 73 6.66 -32.31 -24.56
CA ALA A 73 7.21 -32.11 -23.20
C ALA A 73 8.09 -30.87 -23.03
N VAL A 74 8.38 -30.13 -24.12
CA VAL A 74 9.30 -28.98 -24.04
C VAL A 74 8.55 -27.66 -23.67
N GLU A 75 7.25 -27.56 -23.96
CA GLU A 75 6.46 -26.36 -23.62
C GLU A 75 5.91 -26.33 -22.19
N LEU A 76 5.85 -27.48 -21.51
CA LEU A 76 5.29 -27.62 -20.16
C LEU A 76 6.25 -27.18 -19.04
N ASN A 77 7.51 -26.91 -19.32
CA ASN A 77 8.51 -26.52 -18.31
C ASN A 77 8.74 -25.01 -18.16
N THR A 78 8.16 -24.18 -19.02
CA THR A 78 8.26 -22.72 -18.87
C THR A 78 7.12 -22.23 -17.98
N PRO A 79 7.41 -21.51 -16.87
CA PRO A 79 6.36 -20.96 -16.02
C PRO A 79 5.40 -20.08 -16.82
N ILE A 80 4.09 -20.16 -16.52
CA ILE A 80 3.08 -19.30 -17.12
C ILE A 80 3.43 -17.84 -16.78
N ASN A 81 3.49 -16.99 -17.80
CA ASN A 81 3.67 -15.57 -17.59
C ASN A 81 2.32 -14.91 -17.27
N PRO A 82 2.05 -14.45 -16.03
CA PRO A 82 0.76 -13.88 -15.66
C PRO A 82 0.46 -12.56 -16.40
N LYS A 83 1.44 -11.96 -17.09
CA LYS A 83 1.29 -10.71 -17.84
C LYS A 83 0.75 -10.93 -19.25
N GLU A 84 0.63 -12.17 -19.70
CA GLU A 84 0.01 -12.48 -20.99
C GLU A 84 -1.50 -12.17 -20.97
N PRO A 85 -2.06 -11.71 -22.11
CA PRO A 85 -1.43 -11.42 -23.42
C PRO A 85 -0.71 -10.05 -23.50
N PHE A 86 -0.73 -9.25 -22.43
CA PHE A 86 -0.26 -7.85 -22.46
C PHE A 86 1.22 -7.68 -22.01
N THR A 87 2.09 -8.59 -22.45
CA THR A 87 3.52 -8.57 -22.08
C THR A 87 4.27 -7.30 -22.51
N ARG A 88 3.71 -6.54 -23.47
CA ARG A 88 4.28 -5.26 -23.97
C ARG A 88 3.91 -4.07 -23.10
N TYR A 89 3.04 -4.24 -22.10
CA TYR A 89 2.70 -3.17 -21.18
C TYR A 89 3.94 -2.69 -20.42
N LYS A 90 4.14 -1.37 -20.40
CA LYS A 90 5.24 -0.71 -19.69
C LYS A 90 4.70 0.05 -18.49
N TYR A 91 5.34 -0.15 -17.34
CA TYR A 91 4.98 0.60 -16.14
C TYR A 91 5.16 2.12 -16.37
N PRO A 92 4.33 2.96 -15.73
CA PRO A 92 4.51 4.40 -15.77
C PRO A 92 5.93 4.80 -15.36
N THR A 93 6.49 5.79 -16.05
CA THR A 93 7.84 6.30 -15.80
C THR A 93 7.82 7.49 -14.84
N LEU A 94 8.90 7.70 -14.10
CA LEU A 94 9.01 8.82 -13.16
C LEU A 94 8.92 10.20 -13.83
N ASN A 95 9.16 10.29 -15.13
CA ASN A 95 9.07 11.55 -15.89
C ASN A 95 7.63 12.09 -16.01
N LEU A 96 6.62 11.25 -15.73
CA LEU A 96 5.22 11.67 -15.71
C LEU A 96 4.88 12.47 -14.44
N LEU A 97 5.71 12.34 -13.40
CA LEU A 97 5.58 13.03 -12.14
C LEU A 97 6.39 14.35 -12.15
N LYS A 98 5.91 15.30 -11.39
CA LYS A 98 6.58 16.59 -11.22
C LYS A 98 7.74 16.45 -10.24
N LYS A 99 8.91 16.90 -10.66
CA LYS A 99 10.05 17.07 -9.77
C LYS A 99 9.87 18.40 -9.05
N TYR A 100 9.81 18.33 -7.73
CA TYR A 100 9.94 19.50 -6.89
C TYR A 100 11.42 19.65 -6.55
N GLU A 101 11.90 20.87 -6.55
CA GLU A 101 13.26 21.15 -6.07
C GLU A 101 13.34 20.68 -4.62
N ASP A 102 14.05 19.56 -4.44
CA ASP A 102 14.43 19.11 -3.11
C ASP A 102 15.54 20.08 -2.68
N ASN A 103 15.14 21.19 -2.08
CA ASN A 103 16.07 22.17 -1.54
C ASN A 103 16.88 21.57 -0.39
N GLY A 104 17.13 20.24 -0.45
CA GLY A 104 17.78 19.45 0.62
C GLY A 104 17.27 19.92 1.98
N ALA A 105 17.27 19.22 3.03
CA ALA A 105 16.86 19.78 4.30
C ALA A 105 17.64 21.11 4.52
N TYR A 106 17.07 22.24 4.05
CA TYR A 106 17.60 23.56 4.40
C TYR A 106 17.38 23.67 5.91
N ILE A 107 18.39 23.20 6.62
CA ILE A 107 18.42 23.32 8.07
C ILE A 107 18.73 24.79 8.31
N ASP A 108 17.67 25.52 8.60
CA ASP A 108 17.86 26.87 9.14
C ASP A 108 18.37 26.71 10.58
N GLU A 109 19.71 26.68 10.71
CA GLU A 109 20.34 26.47 12.01
C GLU A 109 19.96 27.60 13.00
N GLU A 110 19.74 28.81 12.51
CA GLU A 110 19.32 29.96 13.34
C GLU A 110 17.89 29.71 13.87
N GLU A 111 16.96 29.24 13.04
CA GLU A 111 15.60 28.86 13.48
C GLU A 111 15.66 27.74 14.53
N GLN A 112 16.47 26.71 14.30
CA GLN A 112 16.59 25.61 15.23
C GLN A 112 17.18 26.01 16.59
N ILE A 113 18.19 26.88 16.59
CA ILE A 113 18.79 27.41 17.81
C ILE A 113 17.78 28.31 18.54
N ALA A 114 17.07 29.18 17.83
CA ALA A 114 16.06 30.04 18.40
C ALA A 114 14.93 29.25 19.06
N ASN A 115 14.38 28.25 18.37
CA ASN A 115 13.33 27.37 18.88
C ASN A 115 13.80 26.57 20.11
N LYS A 116 15.01 26.00 20.05
CA LYS A 116 15.64 25.33 21.18
C LYS A 116 15.70 26.24 22.42
N ASN A 117 16.19 27.47 22.26
CA ASN A 117 16.35 28.41 23.37
C ASN A 117 14.99 28.80 23.97
N ARG A 118 13.98 29.07 23.13
CA ARG A 118 12.61 29.35 23.59
C ARG A 118 11.99 28.18 24.35
N ILE A 119 12.17 26.93 23.88
CA ILE A 119 11.70 25.76 24.59
C ILE A 119 12.35 25.64 25.98
N ILE A 120 13.68 25.84 26.06
CA ILE A 120 14.41 25.79 27.31
C ILE A 120 13.92 26.88 28.27
N GLU A 121 13.74 28.11 27.78
CA GLU A 121 13.28 29.27 28.55
C GLU A 121 11.87 29.02 29.13
N VAL A 122 10.91 28.62 28.30
CA VAL A 122 9.53 28.33 28.74
C VAL A 122 9.52 27.24 29.79
N LEU A 123 10.18 26.12 29.54
CA LEU A 123 10.24 25.01 30.50
C LEU A 123 10.95 25.43 31.80
N GLY A 124 12.01 26.26 31.71
CA GLY A 124 12.72 26.81 32.85
C GLY A 124 11.84 27.73 33.69
N ASN A 125 11.07 28.64 33.07
CA ASN A 125 10.13 29.55 33.74
C ASN A 125 9.07 28.82 34.55
N PHE A 126 8.66 27.65 34.09
CA PHE A 126 7.72 26.77 34.80
C PHE A 126 8.42 25.76 35.75
N GLY A 127 9.70 25.93 36.00
CA GLY A 127 10.48 25.09 36.93
C GLY A 127 10.68 23.65 36.43
N VAL A 128 10.80 23.47 35.12
CA VAL A 128 11.18 22.21 34.47
C VAL A 128 12.63 22.33 33.99
N GLN A 129 13.53 21.62 34.66
CA GLN A 129 14.94 21.58 34.25
C GLN A 129 15.19 20.50 33.23
N ILE A 130 16.02 20.79 32.22
CA ILE A 130 16.35 19.87 31.12
C ILE A 130 17.83 19.48 31.25
N LYS A 131 18.14 18.19 31.10
CA LYS A 131 19.51 17.66 31.02
C LYS A 131 20.07 17.82 29.61
N THR A 132 19.35 17.39 28.62
CA THR A 132 19.76 17.42 27.20
C THR A 132 18.60 17.72 26.30
N ILE A 133 18.87 18.36 25.15
CA ILE A 133 17.92 18.57 24.06
C ILE A 133 18.62 18.26 22.74
N ARG A 134 17.96 17.48 21.89
CA ARG A 134 18.41 17.12 20.53
C ARG A 134 17.31 17.47 19.53
N ALA A 135 17.66 18.10 18.43
CA ALA A 135 16.74 18.38 17.34
C ALA A 135 16.96 17.39 16.20
N THR A 136 15.86 16.83 15.64
CA THR A 136 15.85 16.05 14.41
C THR A 136 14.92 16.76 13.43
N VAL A 137 15.49 17.31 12.36
CA VAL A 137 14.76 18.08 11.36
C VAL A 137 14.15 17.14 10.32
N GLY A 138 12.83 17.15 10.23
CA GLY A 138 12.06 16.41 9.22
C GLY A 138 11.56 17.32 8.08
N PRO A 139 10.80 16.77 7.13
CA PRO A 139 10.35 17.52 5.95
C PRO A 139 9.39 18.68 6.30
N THR A 140 8.54 18.52 7.29
CA THR A 140 7.51 19.50 7.66
C THR A 140 7.55 19.90 9.12
N ILE A 141 8.18 19.09 9.96
CA ILE A 141 8.32 19.32 11.40
C ILE A 141 9.71 19.00 11.86
N THR A 142 10.11 19.63 12.98
CA THR A 142 11.32 19.28 13.73
C THR A 142 10.91 18.63 15.05
N LEU A 143 11.53 17.50 15.36
CA LEU A 143 11.38 16.80 16.64
C LEU A 143 12.49 17.26 17.60
N TYR A 144 12.11 17.89 18.71
CA TYR A 144 13.01 18.19 19.82
C TYR A 144 12.87 17.08 20.87
N GLU A 145 13.87 16.22 20.96
CA GLU A 145 13.97 15.19 22.00
C GLU A 145 14.59 15.79 23.26
N ILE A 146 13.86 15.79 24.36
CA ILE A 146 14.25 16.39 25.62
C ILE A 146 14.41 15.30 26.67
N GLN A 147 15.51 15.36 27.40
CA GLN A 147 15.68 14.57 28.61
C GLN A 147 15.45 15.48 29.84
N PRO A 148 14.36 15.34 30.58
CA PRO A 148 14.12 16.11 31.78
C PRO A 148 15.09 15.72 32.90
N ALA A 149 15.32 16.65 33.84
CA ALA A 149 16.05 16.35 35.07
C ALA A 149 15.27 15.35 35.96
N GLU A 150 15.96 14.71 36.89
CA GLU A 150 15.35 13.79 37.83
C GLU A 150 14.28 14.48 38.70
N GLY A 151 13.18 13.78 38.96
CA GLY A 151 12.06 14.31 39.75
C GLY A 151 11.04 15.15 38.97
N VAL A 152 11.26 15.45 37.70
CA VAL A 152 10.29 16.15 36.85
C VAL A 152 9.17 15.21 36.43
N ARG A 153 7.92 15.56 36.74
CA ARG A 153 6.73 14.80 36.33
C ARG A 153 6.41 15.07 34.84
N ILE A 154 6.20 13.99 34.07
CA ILE A 154 5.85 14.07 32.64
C ILE A 154 4.59 14.91 32.40
N SER A 155 3.58 14.77 33.29
CA SER A 155 2.33 15.52 33.19
C SER A 155 2.55 17.04 33.24
N LYS A 156 3.56 17.51 33.98
CA LYS A 156 3.90 18.93 34.06
C LYS A 156 4.32 19.48 32.69
N ILE A 157 5.11 18.70 31.94
CA ILE A 157 5.55 19.09 30.58
C ILE A 157 4.39 19.02 29.59
N LYS A 158 3.55 17.97 29.66
CA LYS A 158 2.36 17.87 28.78
C LYS A 158 1.41 19.05 28.93
N ASN A 159 1.23 19.54 30.13
CA ASN A 159 0.32 20.64 30.40
C ASN A 159 0.87 22.02 29.90
N LEU A 160 2.14 22.10 29.51
CA LEU A 160 2.76 23.28 28.97
C LEU A 160 2.74 23.33 27.43
N GLU A 161 1.96 22.45 26.80
CA GLU A 161 1.87 22.37 25.33
C GLU A 161 1.43 23.70 24.71
N ASP A 162 0.39 24.32 25.23
CA ASP A 162 -0.14 25.59 24.75
C ASP A 162 0.84 26.75 25.02
N ASP A 163 1.51 26.75 26.17
CA ASP A 163 2.50 27.78 26.53
C ASP A 163 3.73 27.73 25.61
N ILE A 164 4.20 26.51 25.29
CA ILE A 164 5.30 26.31 24.36
C ILE A 164 4.88 26.71 22.94
N ALA A 165 3.69 26.31 22.50
CA ALA A 165 3.16 26.69 21.18
C ALA A 165 3.06 28.20 21.02
N LEU A 166 2.57 28.90 22.05
CA LEU A 166 2.48 30.37 22.07
C LEU A 166 3.86 31.00 21.97
N SER A 167 4.81 30.54 22.76
CA SER A 167 6.20 31.10 22.78
C SER A 167 6.91 30.92 21.44
N LEU A 168 6.67 29.78 20.76
CA LEU A 168 7.23 29.49 19.45
C LEU A 168 6.47 30.16 18.30
N ALA A 169 5.35 30.84 18.58
CA ALA A 169 4.40 31.35 17.59
C ALA A 169 3.99 30.26 16.56
N ALA A 170 3.92 29.01 17.01
CA ALA A 170 3.60 27.86 16.17
C ALA A 170 2.08 27.64 16.10
N LEU A 171 1.58 27.25 14.92
CA LEU A 171 0.15 26.96 14.69
C LEU A 171 -0.35 25.72 15.44
N GLY A 172 0.53 25.00 16.10
CA GLY A 172 0.27 23.83 16.93
C GLY A 172 1.56 23.05 17.10
N ILE A 173 1.75 22.51 18.28
CA ILE A 173 2.83 21.57 18.58
C ILE A 173 2.19 20.25 19.04
N ARG A 174 2.98 19.20 19.13
CA ARG A 174 2.53 17.93 19.71
C ARG A 174 3.60 17.39 20.64
N ILE A 175 3.19 17.03 21.86
CA ILE A 175 4.10 16.46 22.85
C ILE A 175 3.90 14.94 22.94
N ILE A 176 4.97 14.19 22.66
CA ILE A 176 5.06 12.74 22.83
C ILE A 176 5.81 12.45 24.13
N ALA A 177 5.11 11.98 25.12
CA ALA A 177 5.72 11.79 26.42
C ALA A 177 5.19 10.52 27.12
N PRO A 178 6.04 9.51 27.32
CA PRO A 178 7.42 9.40 26.80
C PRO A 178 7.49 9.02 25.31
N ILE A 179 8.66 9.21 24.66
CA ILE A 179 8.92 8.61 23.37
C ILE A 179 9.06 7.09 23.60
N PRO A 180 8.33 6.25 22.82
CA PRO A 180 8.39 4.81 22.94
C PRO A 180 9.82 4.26 22.81
N GLY A 181 10.21 3.40 23.74
CA GLY A 181 11.56 2.81 23.76
C GLY A 181 12.70 3.76 24.15
N LYS A 182 12.40 5.06 24.40
CA LYS A 182 13.37 6.06 24.85
C LYS A 182 12.89 6.70 26.15
N GLY A 183 13.80 6.97 27.08
CA GLY A 183 13.49 7.70 28.31
C GLY A 183 13.38 9.21 28.13
N THR A 184 13.02 9.69 26.95
CA THR A 184 12.96 11.09 26.55
C THR A 184 11.55 11.51 26.19
N ILE A 185 11.32 12.82 26.13
CA ILE A 185 10.07 13.46 25.73
C ILE A 185 10.31 14.13 24.38
N GLY A 186 9.41 13.94 23.41
CA GLY A 186 9.46 14.61 22.12
C GLY A 186 8.52 15.79 22.06
N ILE A 187 9.01 16.92 21.57
CA ILE A 187 8.20 18.08 21.18
C ILE A 187 8.32 18.23 19.67
N GLU A 188 7.24 18.03 18.96
CA GLU A 188 7.16 18.18 17.51
C GLU A 188 6.71 19.60 17.18
N VAL A 189 7.58 20.37 16.51
CA VAL A 189 7.35 21.77 16.14
C VAL A 189 7.31 21.90 14.63
N PRO A 190 6.29 22.58 14.06
CA PRO A 190 6.23 22.85 12.63
C PRO A 190 7.42 23.68 12.16
N ASN A 191 8.02 23.32 11.02
CA ASN A 191 9.05 24.11 10.37
C ASN A 191 8.46 25.39 9.77
N ALA A 192 9.12 26.51 9.84
CA ALA A 192 8.68 27.76 9.20
C ALA A 192 8.56 27.59 7.68
N LYS A 193 9.49 26.84 7.08
CA LYS A 193 9.45 26.44 5.67
C LYS A 193 9.30 24.93 5.59
N ALA A 194 8.07 24.46 5.30
CA ALA A 194 7.80 23.05 5.09
C ALA A 194 8.22 22.63 3.66
N ASN A 195 8.93 21.51 3.54
CA ASN A 195 9.27 20.92 2.26
C ASN A 195 8.14 20.03 1.74
N ILE A 196 7.87 20.08 0.43
CA ILE A 196 6.91 19.20 -0.22
C ILE A 196 7.55 17.83 -0.39
N VAL A 197 6.90 16.80 0.16
CA VAL A 197 7.28 15.41 -0.08
C VAL A 197 6.63 14.99 -1.39
N SER A 198 7.38 15.02 -2.50
CA SER A 198 6.84 14.66 -3.82
C SER A 198 6.65 13.16 -3.97
N MET A 199 5.63 12.73 -4.71
CA MET A 199 5.44 11.33 -5.07
C MET A 199 6.62 10.80 -5.89
N GLU A 200 7.20 11.63 -6.76
CA GLU A 200 8.40 11.28 -7.54
C GLU A 200 9.55 10.85 -6.64
N SER A 201 9.88 11.64 -5.59
CA SER A 201 10.98 11.34 -4.68
C SER A 201 10.77 10.02 -3.90
N ILE A 202 9.51 9.67 -3.61
CA ILE A 202 9.17 8.43 -2.90
C ILE A 202 9.31 7.23 -3.83
N LEU A 203 8.71 7.31 -5.04
CA LEU A 203 8.76 6.22 -6.00
C LEU A 203 10.17 6.00 -6.56
N ASN A 204 10.99 7.05 -6.65
CA ASN A 204 12.40 6.97 -7.07
C ASN A 204 13.31 6.37 -5.99
N SER A 205 12.85 6.25 -4.75
CA SER A 205 13.66 5.73 -3.66
C SER A 205 14.05 4.27 -3.89
N LYS A 206 15.29 3.90 -3.49
CA LYS A 206 15.76 2.52 -3.52
C LYS A 206 14.80 1.57 -2.79
N LYS A 207 14.24 2.01 -1.66
CA LYS A 207 13.29 1.25 -0.84
C LYS A 207 12.03 0.86 -1.63
N PHE A 208 11.49 1.76 -2.48
CA PHE A 208 10.34 1.46 -3.32
C PHE A 208 10.73 0.63 -4.55
N GLN A 209 11.83 0.96 -5.20
CA GLN A 209 12.26 0.27 -6.42
C GLN A 209 12.58 -1.22 -6.17
N GLU A 210 13.25 -1.54 -5.07
CA GLU A 210 13.70 -2.90 -4.74
C GLU A 210 12.71 -3.67 -3.83
N THR A 211 11.52 -3.10 -3.54
CA THR A 211 10.57 -3.76 -2.65
C THR A 211 10.04 -5.07 -3.21
N LYS A 212 9.94 -6.07 -2.33
CA LYS A 212 9.31 -7.37 -2.59
C LYS A 212 7.89 -7.49 -2.03
N MET A 213 7.29 -6.37 -1.65
CA MET A 213 5.91 -6.32 -1.16
C MET A 213 4.94 -6.70 -2.28
N GLU A 214 3.85 -7.40 -1.91
CA GLU A 214 2.83 -7.80 -2.89
C GLU A 214 2.00 -6.59 -3.37
N LEU A 215 1.56 -5.75 -2.44
CA LEU A 215 0.80 -4.53 -2.74
C LEU A 215 1.44 -3.34 -2.01
N PRO A 216 2.59 -2.84 -2.52
CA PRO A 216 3.28 -1.73 -1.87
C PRO A 216 2.50 -0.43 -2.04
N ILE A 217 2.15 0.20 -0.93
CA ILE A 217 1.64 1.56 -0.90
C ILE A 217 2.65 2.48 -0.22
N ALA A 218 3.13 3.45 -0.98
CA ALA A 218 4.11 4.42 -0.52
C ALA A 218 3.37 5.66 -0.02
N LEU A 219 3.36 5.83 1.30
CA LEU A 219 2.53 6.84 1.96
C LEU A 219 3.21 8.20 2.10
N GLY A 220 4.56 8.23 2.16
CA GLY A 220 5.27 9.49 2.33
C GLY A 220 6.61 9.33 3.03
N LYS A 221 6.99 10.35 3.82
CA LYS A 221 8.22 10.36 4.63
C LYS A 221 7.90 10.52 6.11
N THR A 222 8.68 9.84 6.95
CA THR A 222 8.65 9.99 8.41
C THR A 222 9.32 11.29 8.84
N ILE A 223 9.26 11.58 10.15
CA ILE A 223 9.98 12.71 10.77
C ILE A 223 11.50 12.61 10.54
N THR A 224 12.03 11.39 10.46
CA THR A 224 13.46 11.14 10.18
C THR A 224 13.81 11.21 8.70
N ASN A 225 12.89 11.72 7.88
CA ASN A 225 13.03 11.82 6.42
C ASN A 225 13.16 10.47 5.68
N GLU A 226 12.79 9.38 6.32
CA GLU A 226 12.79 8.05 5.72
C GLU A 226 11.49 7.79 4.96
N VAL A 227 11.60 7.12 3.81
CA VAL A 227 10.43 6.70 3.03
C VAL A 227 9.60 5.72 3.84
N PHE A 228 8.32 6.05 4.05
CA PHE A 228 7.36 5.23 4.74
C PHE A 228 6.42 4.54 3.74
N MET A 229 6.44 3.23 3.75
CA MET A 229 5.62 2.40 2.88
C MET A 229 5.17 1.14 3.61
N VAL A 230 4.01 0.64 3.24
CA VAL A 230 3.40 -0.56 3.83
C VAL A 230 2.88 -1.50 2.74
N ASP A 231 2.74 -2.76 3.08
CA ASP A 231 2.19 -3.78 2.18
C ASP A 231 0.70 -4.00 2.49
N LEU A 232 -0.18 -3.57 1.60
CA LEU A 232 -1.62 -3.73 1.77
C LEU A 232 -2.04 -5.21 1.86
N ALA A 233 -1.30 -6.11 1.24
CA ALA A 233 -1.57 -7.54 1.36
C ALA A 233 -1.32 -8.08 2.78
N LYS A 234 -0.43 -7.44 3.56
CA LYS A 234 -0.18 -7.77 4.97
C LYS A 234 -1.13 -7.05 5.92
N ILE A 235 -1.51 -5.82 5.55
CA ILE A 235 -2.51 -5.02 6.27
C ILE A 235 -3.77 -5.02 5.41
N PRO A 236 -4.65 -6.01 5.57
CA PRO A 236 -5.64 -6.35 4.54
C PRO A 236 -6.61 -5.22 4.23
N HIS A 237 -6.92 -4.40 5.24
CA HIS A 237 -7.90 -3.33 5.11
C HIS A 237 -7.41 -2.08 5.81
N LEU A 238 -7.69 -0.93 5.22
CA LEU A 238 -7.21 0.37 5.66
C LEU A 238 -8.38 1.35 5.84
N LEU A 239 -8.45 1.96 7.01
CA LEU A 239 -9.35 3.07 7.29
C LEU A 239 -8.58 4.39 7.15
N VAL A 240 -9.11 5.31 6.36
CA VAL A 240 -8.53 6.64 6.14
C VAL A 240 -9.53 7.70 6.56
N ALA A 241 -9.18 8.56 7.50
CA ALA A 241 -10.09 9.62 7.92
C ALA A 241 -9.36 10.96 8.12
N GLY A 242 -10.10 12.06 7.98
CA GLY A 242 -9.56 13.41 8.17
C GLY A 242 -10.57 14.47 7.78
N ALA A 243 -10.41 15.68 8.29
CA ALA A 243 -11.28 16.79 7.93
C ALA A 243 -11.07 17.21 6.46
N THR A 244 -12.06 17.89 5.90
CA THR A 244 -12.02 18.39 4.51
C THR A 244 -10.78 19.24 4.26
N GLY A 245 -10.09 19.03 3.14
CA GLY A 245 -8.92 19.81 2.74
C GLY A 245 -7.64 19.47 3.52
N GLN A 246 -7.63 18.45 4.38
CA GLN A 246 -6.45 18.10 5.19
C GLN A 246 -5.52 17.07 4.55
N GLY A 247 -5.83 16.57 3.33
CA GLY A 247 -4.96 15.68 2.57
C GLY A 247 -5.50 14.27 2.33
N LYS A 248 -6.77 13.97 2.72
CA LYS A 248 -7.40 12.65 2.50
C LYS A 248 -7.34 12.23 1.03
N SER A 249 -7.79 13.07 0.11
CA SER A 249 -7.80 12.80 -1.32
C SER A 249 -6.39 12.63 -1.89
N VAL A 250 -5.44 13.45 -1.46
CA VAL A 250 -4.02 13.31 -1.82
C VAL A 250 -3.48 11.96 -1.35
N GLY A 251 -3.83 11.54 -0.13
CA GLY A 251 -3.44 10.24 0.41
C GLY A 251 -4.00 9.06 -0.39
N LEU A 252 -5.27 9.11 -0.79
CA LEU A 252 -5.87 8.09 -1.64
C LEU A 252 -5.21 8.05 -3.02
N ASN A 253 -4.92 9.21 -3.60
CA ASN A 253 -4.21 9.31 -4.87
C ASN A 253 -2.77 8.79 -4.78
N ALA A 254 -2.06 9.04 -3.68
CA ALA A 254 -0.73 8.48 -3.44
C ALA A 254 -0.76 6.94 -3.35
N ILE A 255 -1.78 6.38 -2.71
CA ILE A 255 -1.99 4.93 -2.63
C ILE A 255 -2.23 4.34 -4.03
N ILE A 256 -3.17 4.90 -4.79
CA ILE A 256 -3.49 4.42 -6.15
C ILE A 256 -2.26 4.54 -7.05
N THR A 257 -1.58 5.68 -7.05
CA THR A 257 -0.37 5.90 -7.84
C THR A 257 0.72 4.87 -7.49
N SER A 258 0.94 4.58 -6.21
CA SER A 258 1.90 3.54 -5.79
C SER A 258 1.61 2.19 -6.41
N LEU A 259 0.34 1.79 -6.44
CA LEU A 259 -0.09 0.52 -7.00
C LEU A 259 0.07 0.49 -8.53
N LEU A 260 -0.29 1.57 -9.23
CA LEU A 260 -0.16 1.69 -10.68
C LEU A 260 1.30 1.64 -11.15
N TYR A 261 2.25 2.16 -10.35
CA TYR A 261 3.68 2.11 -10.66
C TYR A 261 4.32 0.75 -10.41
N LYS A 262 3.66 -0.16 -9.68
CA LYS A 262 4.27 -1.43 -9.27
C LYS A 262 3.55 -2.67 -9.79
N LYS A 263 2.29 -2.56 -10.19
CA LYS A 263 1.46 -3.69 -10.60
C LYS A 263 1.07 -3.63 -12.07
N HIS A 264 1.05 -4.82 -12.68
CA HIS A 264 0.56 -5.00 -14.04
C HIS A 264 -0.98 -5.06 -14.04
N PRO A 265 -1.67 -4.64 -15.13
CA PRO A 265 -3.12 -4.72 -15.21
C PRO A 265 -3.72 -6.12 -14.97
N ASN A 266 -2.99 -7.17 -15.30
CA ASN A 266 -3.40 -8.55 -15.02
C ASN A 266 -3.14 -8.99 -13.58
N GLU A 267 -2.35 -8.25 -12.81
CA GLU A 267 -2.02 -8.58 -11.42
C GLU A 267 -2.87 -7.81 -10.41
N LEU A 268 -3.49 -6.70 -10.83
CA LEU A 268 -4.26 -5.81 -9.96
C LEU A 268 -5.51 -5.32 -10.68
N LYS A 269 -6.62 -5.32 -9.95
CA LYS A 269 -7.86 -4.66 -10.33
C LYS A 269 -8.33 -3.73 -9.22
N LEU A 270 -8.91 -2.61 -9.60
CA LEU A 270 -9.44 -1.58 -8.71
C LEU A 270 -10.96 -1.53 -8.83
N VAL A 271 -11.64 -1.36 -7.71
CA VAL A 271 -13.05 -1.00 -7.63
C VAL A 271 -13.13 0.35 -6.93
N LEU A 272 -13.46 1.40 -7.66
CA LEU A 272 -13.50 2.76 -7.16
C LEU A 272 -14.95 3.21 -6.93
N ILE A 273 -15.23 3.61 -5.70
CA ILE A 273 -16.57 4.05 -5.24
C ILE A 273 -16.46 5.50 -4.79
N ASP A 274 -17.14 6.39 -5.52
CA ASP A 274 -17.13 7.83 -5.28
C ASP A 274 -18.56 8.41 -5.32
N PRO A 275 -19.28 8.41 -4.19
CA PRO A 275 -20.65 8.91 -4.13
C PRO A 275 -20.77 10.39 -4.49
N LYS A 276 -19.67 11.15 -4.39
CA LYS A 276 -19.65 12.60 -4.66
C LYS A 276 -19.29 12.96 -6.10
N LYS A 277 -18.81 12.01 -6.89
CA LYS A 277 -18.38 12.19 -8.31
C LYS A 277 -17.26 13.22 -8.50
N VAL A 278 -16.35 13.36 -7.53
CA VAL A 278 -15.33 14.41 -7.53
C VAL A 278 -13.92 13.85 -7.59
N GLU A 279 -13.62 12.87 -6.74
CA GLU A 279 -12.23 12.47 -6.46
C GLU A 279 -11.67 11.46 -7.47
N PHE A 280 -12.48 10.50 -7.91
CA PHE A 280 -12.00 9.39 -8.74
C PHE A 280 -12.33 9.51 -10.23
N SER A 281 -13.06 10.53 -10.66
CA SER A 281 -13.42 10.72 -12.08
C SER A 281 -12.21 10.71 -13.02
N VAL A 282 -11.06 11.19 -12.56
CA VAL A 282 -9.79 11.22 -13.30
C VAL A 282 -9.29 9.81 -13.69
N TYR A 283 -9.67 8.76 -12.95
CA TYR A 283 -9.25 7.39 -13.20
C TYR A 283 -10.13 6.63 -14.22
N SER A 284 -11.23 7.20 -14.69
CA SER A 284 -12.11 6.56 -15.69
C SER A 284 -11.36 6.16 -16.97
N ARG A 285 -10.32 6.91 -17.34
CA ARG A 285 -9.48 6.61 -18.53
C ARG A 285 -8.73 5.27 -18.48
N ILE A 286 -8.46 4.75 -17.29
CA ILE A 286 -7.74 3.48 -17.11
C ILE A 286 -8.68 2.32 -16.79
N ALA A 287 -9.99 2.49 -17.02
CA ALA A 287 -11.00 1.51 -16.67
C ALA A 287 -10.71 0.12 -17.26
N ASN A 288 -10.46 0.04 -18.55
CA ASN A 288 -10.20 -1.23 -19.22
C ASN A 288 -8.96 -1.95 -18.68
N HIS A 289 -7.93 -1.21 -18.30
CA HIS A 289 -6.69 -1.78 -17.79
C HIS A 289 -6.81 -2.26 -16.34
N PHE A 290 -7.34 -1.40 -15.47
CA PHE A 290 -7.23 -1.62 -14.03
C PHE A 290 -8.56 -1.75 -13.28
N MET A 291 -9.72 -1.48 -13.88
CA MET A 291 -10.98 -1.56 -13.15
C MET A 291 -11.59 -2.95 -13.20
N ALA A 292 -12.42 -3.22 -12.19
CA ALA A 292 -13.38 -4.32 -12.17
C ALA A 292 -14.78 -3.74 -11.95
N ALA A 293 -15.75 -4.18 -12.75
CA ALA A 293 -17.13 -3.71 -12.72
C ALA A 293 -18.10 -4.89 -12.88
N VAL A 294 -19.34 -4.71 -12.45
CA VAL A 294 -20.43 -5.66 -12.73
C VAL A 294 -20.92 -5.41 -14.17
N SER A 295 -21.31 -6.46 -14.87
CA SER A 295 -21.94 -6.37 -16.20
C SER A 295 -23.04 -5.30 -16.22
N ASP A 296 -23.21 -4.62 -17.34
CA ASP A 296 -24.19 -3.55 -17.59
C ASP A 296 -23.89 -2.18 -16.95
N GLU A 297 -22.72 -1.99 -16.34
CA GLU A 297 -22.37 -0.67 -15.84
C GLU A 297 -21.63 0.17 -16.91
N GLU A 298 -22.28 1.23 -17.37
CA GLU A 298 -21.70 2.18 -18.35
C GLU A 298 -20.56 3.02 -17.74
N GLU A 299 -20.62 3.28 -16.41
CA GLU A 299 -19.63 4.09 -15.71
C GLU A 299 -18.67 3.20 -14.90
N PRO A 300 -17.37 3.28 -15.15
CA PRO A 300 -16.37 2.44 -14.47
C PRO A 300 -16.14 2.83 -13.00
N ILE A 301 -16.58 4.04 -12.60
CA ILE A 301 -16.53 4.55 -11.23
C ILE A 301 -17.94 4.53 -10.68
N ILE A 302 -18.10 3.87 -9.54
CA ILE A 302 -19.41 3.62 -8.96
C ILE A 302 -19.82 4.81 -8.10
N THR A 303 -20.92 5.46 -8.50
CA THR A 303 -21.40 6.70 -7.87
C THR A 303 -22.77 6.56 -7.24
N ASP A 304 -23.60 5.65 -7.74
CA ASP A 304 -24.94 5.38 -7.25
C ASP A 304 -24.96 4.35 -6.12
N VAL A 305 -25.71 4.61 -5.05
CA VAL A 305 -25.75 3.77 -3.85
C VAL A 305 -26.28 2.36 -4.13
N THR A 306 -27.27 2.22 -5.03
CA THR A 306 -27.82 0.92 -5.40
C THR A 306 -26.78 0.08 -6.12
N LYS A 307 -26.01 0.71 -7.03
CA LYS A 307 -24.89 0.08 -7.72
C LYS A 307 -23.76 -0.28 -6.75
N VAL A 308 -23.50 0.54 -5.73
CA VAL A 308 -22.53 0.22 -4.66
C VAL A 308 -22.93 -1.07 -3.93
N VAL A 309 -24.20 -1.18 -3.51
CA VAL A 309 -24.70 -2.40 -2.83
C VAL A 309 -24.56 -3.61 -3.73
N ARG A 310 -24.95 -3.49 -5.01
CA ARG A 310 -24.82 -4.56 -6.02
C ARG A 310 -23.36 -5.00 -6.17
N THR A 311 -22.43 -4.05 -6.29
CA THR A 311 -21.00 -4.34 -6.43
C THR A 311 -20.41 -5.00 -5.18
N LEU A 312 -20.78 -4.54 -3.99
CA LEU A 312 -20.32 -5.15 -2.74
C LEU A 312 -20.81 -6.58 -2.58
N ASN A 313 -22.06 -6.87 -2.97
CA ASN A 313 -22.61 -8.22 -2.98
C ASN A 313 -21.90 -9.09 -4.02
N SER A 314 -21.64 -8.57 -5.22
CA SER A 314 -20.84 -9.21 -6.25
C SER A 314 -19.44 -9.59 -5.77
N LEU A 315 -18.77 -8.68 -5.04
CA LEU A 315 -17.46 -8.95 -4.42
C LEU A 315 -17.54 -10.07 -3.36
N CYS A 316 -18.66 -10.21 -2.65
CA CYS A 316 -18.87 -11.33 -1.75
C CYS A 316 -18.97 -12.66 -2.52
N VAL A 317 -19.67 -12.68 -3.67
CA VAL A 317 -19.73 -13.86 -4.54
C VAL A 317 -18.35 -14.19 -5.12
N LEU A 318 -17.60 -13.19 -5.59
CA LEU A 318 -16.22 -13.37 -6.04
C LEU A 318 -15.34 -13.95 -4.94
N MET A 319 -15.48 -13.48 -3.72
CA MET A 319 -14.74 -13.97 -2.56
C MET A 319 -15.02 -15.47 -2.34
N ASP A 320 -16.27 -15.86 -2.34
CA ASP A 320 -16.69 -17.25 -2.13
C ASP A 320 -16.19 -18.17 -3.24
N SER A 321 -16.34 -17.76 -4.51
CA SER A 321 -15.82 -18.52 -5.66
C SER A 321 -14.30 -18.72 -5.60
N ARG A 322 -13.56 -17.69 -5.17
CA ARG A 322 -12.11 -17.77 -4.96
C ARG A 322 -11.73 -18.72 -3.83
N TYR A 323 -12.53 -18.78 -2.76
CA TYR A 323 -12.32 -19.76 -1.68
C TYR A 323 -12.51 -21.19 -2.20
N ASP A 324 -13.49 -21.44 -3.05
CA ASP A 324 -13.69 -22.75 -3.66
C ASP A 324 -12.50 -23.16 -4.55
N LEU A 325 -11.96 -22.22 -5.33
CA LEU A 325 -10.75 -22.46 -6.13
C LEU A 325 -9.51 -22.70 -5.24
N LEU A 326 -9.33 -21.94 -4.16
CA LEU A 326 -8.27 -22.18 -3.18
C LEU A 326 -8.37 -23.58 -2.56
N LYS A 327 -9.59 -24.01 -2.20
CA LYS A 327 -9.87 -25.34 -1.65
C LYS A 327 -9.54 -26.44 -2.65
N LYS A 328 -9.98 -26.32 -3.92
CA LYS A 328 -9.65 -27.26 -4.99
C LYS A 328 -8.13 -27.34 -5.25
N ALA A 329 -7.44 -26.20 -5.19
CA ALA A 329 -5.99 -26.13 -5.38
C ALA A 329 -5.19 -26.59 -4.14
N GLY A 330 -5.82 -26.82 -2.99
CA GLY A 330 -5.12 -27.05 -1.72
C GLY A 330 -4.22 -25.89 -1.31
N ALA A 331 -4.57 -24.64 -1.66
CA ALA A 331 -3.80 -23.44 -1.36
C ALA A 331 -4.40 -22.68 -0.18
N ARG A 332 -3.57 -22.05 0.65
CA ARG A 332 -4.01 -21.31 1.85
C ARG A 332 -4.33 -19.85 1.56
N ASN A 333 -3.78 -19.31 0.49
CA ASN A 333 -3.93 -17.90 0.11
C ASN A 333 -3.66 -17.71 -1.39
N ILE A 334 -4.05 -16.54 -1.90
CA ILE A 334 -3.88 -16.16 -3.30
C ILE A 334 -2.42 -16.25 -3.79
N LYS A 335 -1.44 -15.92 -2.96
CA LYS A 335 -0.02 -15.98 -3.34
C LYS A 335 0.41 -17.42 -3.62
N GLU A 336 0.08 -18.35 -2.72
CA GLU A 336 0.36 -19.78 -2.90
C GLU A 336 -0.39 -20.34 -4.10
N TYR A 337 -1.65 -19.95 -4.28
CA TYR A 337 -2.47 -20.34 -5.41
C TYR A 337 -1.87 -19.90 -6.75
N ASN A 338 -1.57 -18.62 -6.89
CA ASN A 338 -0.97 -18.05 -8.09
C ASN A 338 0.41 -18.67 -8.38
N GLN A 339 1.20 -18.98 -7.34
CA GLN A 339 2.47 -19.69 -7.51
C GLN A 339 2.27 -21.12 -8.07
N LYS A 340 1.24 -21.83 -7.59
CA LYS A 340 0.89 -23.16 -8.13
C LYS A 340 0.40 -23.06 -9.57
N TYR A 341 -0.41 -22.03 -9.88
CA TYR A 341 -0.89 -21.77 -11.24
C TYR A 341 0.27 -21.50 -12.21
N ILE A 342 1.15 -20.55 -11.88
CA ILE A 342 2.32 -20.17 -12.69
C ILE A 342 3.21 -21.40 -12.96
N ASN A 343 3.38 -22.28 -11.98
CA ASN A 343 4.22 -23.48 -12.09
C ASN A 343 3.49 -24.69 -12.70
N HIS A 344 2.36 -24.52 -13.39
CA HIS A 344 1.55 -25.61 -13.99
C HIS A 344 1.13 -26.72 -13.02
N ARG A 345 0.99 -26.41 -11.72
CA ARG A 345 0.56 -27.39 -10.72
C ARG A 345 -0.96 -27.48 -10.57
N LEU A 346 -1.71 -26.67 -11.31
CA LEU A 346 -3.17 -26.65 -11.31
C LEU A 346 -3.68 -27.02 -12.70
N LYS A 347 -4.75 -27.82 -12.75
CA LYS A 347 -5.37 -28.24 -14.01
C LYS A 347 -6.32 -27.13 -14.50
N LEU A 348 -6.06 -26.63 -15.70
CA LEU A 348 -6.93 -25.60 -16.33
C LEU A 348 -8.37 -26.13 -16.56
N THR A 349 -8.52 -27.43 -16.76
CA THR A 349 -9.83 -28.11 -16.91
C THR A 349 -10.73 -27.99 -15.68
N ASP A 350 -10.17 -27.73 -14.52
CA ASP A 350 -10.90 -27.61 -13.26
C ASP A 350 -11.34 -26.14 -12.99
N GLY A 351 -11.21 -25.26 -14.00
CA GLY A 351 -11.58 -23.85 -13.94
C GLY A 351 -10.56 -22.97 -13.22
N HIS A 352 -9.32 -23.44 -13.06
CA HIS A 352 -8.26 -22.62 -12.47
C HIS A 352 -7.76 -21.54 -13.44
N GLU A 353 -7.66 -20.32 -12.94
CA GLU A 353 -7.16 -19.16 -13.64
C GLU A 353 -6.22 -18.34 -12.74
N TYR A 354 -5.44 -17.44 -13.30
CA TYR A 354 -4.64 -16.50 -12.50
C TYR A 354 -5.56 -15.52 -11.78
N MET A 355 -5.40 -15.38 -10.47
CA MET A 355 -6.20 -14.48 -9.65
C MET A 355 -5.50 -13.12 -9.49
N PRO A 356 -6.00 -12.03 -10.08
CA PRO A 356 -5.52 -10.69 -9.75
C PRO A 356 -5.91 -10.29 -8.34
N TYR A 357 -5.08 -9.47 -7.69
CA TYR A 357 -5.52 -8.77 -6.48
C TYR A 357 -6.63 -7.78 -6.82
N VAL A 358 -7.60 -7.64 -5.94
CA VAL A 358 -8.67 -6.64 -6.06
C VAL A 358 -8.57 -5.66 -4.90
N VAL A 359 -8.46 -4.36 -5.22
CA VAL A 359 -8.43 -3.31 -4.21
C VAL A 359 -9.66 -2.42 -4.38
N VAL A 360 -10.52 -2.47 -3.39
CA VAL A 360 -11.75 -1.65 -3.32
C VAL A 360 -11.43 -0.36 -2.57
N ILE A 361 -11.73 0.79 -3.15
CA ILE A 361 -11.46 2.09 -2.52
C ILE A 361 -12.76 2.89 -2.50
N ILE A 362 -13.19 3.26 -1.30
CA ILE A 362 -14.39 4.08 -1.05
C ILE A 362 -13.95 5.45 -0.57
N ASP A 363 -14.25 6.51 -1.32
CA ASP A 363 -13.85 7.88 -0.96
C ASP A 363 -14.60 8.44 0.25
N GLU A 364 -15.92 8.25 0.31
CA GLU A 364 -16.73 8.74 1.43
C GLU A 364 -17.70 7.66 1.94
N PHE A 365 -17.19 6.85 2.85
CA PHE A 365 -17.95 5.78 3.48
C PHE A 365 -19.13 6.28 4.31
N GLY A 366 -18.97 7.49 4.91
CA GLY A 366 -20.01 8.10 5.72
C GLY A 366 -21.30 8.34 4.97
N ASP A 367 -21.22 8.79 3.72
CA ASP A 367 -22.41 9.07 2.91
C ASP A 367 -23.15 7.77 2.54
N LEU A 368 -22.43 6.68 2.29
CA LEU A 368 -23.01 5.37 2.03
C LEU A 368 -23.75 4.79 3.24
N ILE A 369 -23.12 4.86 4.42
CA ILE A 369 -23.73 4.39 5.68
C ILE A 369 -24.96 5.19 6.04
N MET A 370 -24.95 6.50 5.83
CA MET A 370 -26.10 7.37 6.10
C MET A 370 -27.27 7.11 5.16
N THR A 371 -27.02 6.63 3.94
CA THR A 371 -28.04 6.41 2.91
C THR A 371 -28.58 4.98 2.92
N ALA A 372 -27.71 3.98 2.92
CA ALA A 372 -28.08 2.56 2.79
C ALA A 372 -27.81 1.73 4.07
N GLY A 373 -27.17 2.30 5.08
CA GLY A 373 -27.00 1.69 6.40
C GLY A 373 -26.48 0.26 6.36
N LYS A 374 -27.30 -0.69 6.80
CA LYS A 374 -26.92 -2.11 6.90
C LYS A 374 -26.66 -2.81 5.57
N GLU A 375 -27.31 -2.36 4.49
CA GLU A 375 -27.12 -2.96 3.16
C GLU A 375 -25.69 -2.81 2.65
N VAL A 376 -25.02 -1.73 3.05
CA VAL A 376 -23.60 -1.48 2.76
C VAL A 376 -22.70 -2.04 3.87
N GLU A 377 -23.09 -1.91 5.14
CA GLU A 377 -22.26 -2.33 6.28
C GLU A 377 -22.02 -3.84 6.31
N LEU A 378 -23.05 -4.66 6.02
CA LEU A 378 -22.97 -6.11 6.09
C LEU A 378 -21.96 -6.71 5.09
N PRO A 379 -22.03 -6.41 3.77
CA PRO A 379 -21.07 -6.93 2.82
C PRO A 379 -19.66 -6.39 3.07
N ILE A 380 -19.50 -5.13 3.50
CA ILE A 380 -18.19 -4.58 3.89
C ILE A 380 -17.61 -5.36 5.06
N ALA A 381 -18.38 -5.62 6.12
CA ALA A 381 -17.92 -6.39 7.27
C ALA A 381 -17.54 -7.81 6.87
N ARG A 382 -18.31 -8.48 6.00
CA ARG A 382 -18.02 -9.82 5.49
C ARG A 382 -16.71 -9.87 4.70
N ILE A 383 -16.52 -8.94 3.76
CA ILE A 383 -15.29 -8.81 2.99
C ILE A 383 -14.10 -8.53 3.93
N ALA A 384 -14.25 -7.59 4.87
CA ALA A 384 -13.18 -7.23 5.77
C ALA A 384 -12.76 -8.36 6.73
N GLN A 385 -13.66 -9.28 7.06
CA GLN A 385 -13.36 -10.45 7.90
C GLN A 385 -12.68 -11.58 7.12
N LEU A 386 -13.07 -11.81 5.87
CA LEU A 386 -12.75 -13.05 5.17
C LEU A 386 -11.86 -12.86 3.95
N ALA A 387 -11.89 -11.72 3.27
CA ALA A 387 -11.34 -11.58 1.92
C ALA A 387 -9.81 -11.52 1.82
N ARG A 388 -9.09 -11.39 2.92
CA ARG A 388 -7.62 -11.32 2.95
C ARG A 388 -6.95 -12.48 2.21
N ALA A 389 -7.39 -13.70 2.49
CA ALA A 389 -6.77 -14.90 1.93
C ALA A 389 -6.97 -15.00 0.41
N VAL A 390 -8.06 -14.46 -0.11
CA VAL A 390 -8.42 -14.48 -1.53
C VAL A 390 -7.97 -13.24 -2.31
N GLY A 391 -7.19 -12.36 -1.68
CA GLY A 391 -6.57 -11.19 -2.32
C GLY A 391 -7.54 -10.05 -2.64
N ILE A 392 -8.63 -9.90 -1.89
CA ILE A 392 -9.51 -8.74 -1.96
C ILE A 392 -9.22 -7.85 -0.75
N HIS A 393 -8.85 -6.62 -1.00
CA HIS A 393 -8.46 -5.64 0.02
C HIS A 393 -9.34 -4.41 -0.08
N MET A 394 -9.61 -3.77 1.04
CA MET A 394 -10.53 -2.63 1.11
C MET A 394 -9.89 -1.44 1.79
N ILE A 395 -10.05 -0.27 1.18
CA ILE A 395 -9.68 1.02 1.74
C ILE A 395 -10.97 1.84 1.85
N ILE A 396 -11.38 2.13 3.06
CA ILE A 396 -12.54 3.00 3.29
C ILE A 396 -12.07 4.35 3.80
N ALA A 397 -12.59 5.41 3.21
CA ALA A 397 -12.25 6.76 3.63
C ALA A 397 -13.48 7.54 4.05
N THR A 398 -13.31 8.51 4.96
CA THR A 398 -14.39 9.40 5.39
C THR A 398 -13.86 10.76 5.87
N GLN A 399 -14.61 11.81 5.60
CA GLN A 399 -14.39 13.14 6.16
C GLN A 399 -15.18 13.37 7.46
N ARG A 400 -16.03 12.40 7.85
CA ARG A 400 -16.91 12.48 9.04
C ARG A 400 -16.56 11.37 10.04
N PRO A 401 -15.50 11.53 10.85
CA PRO A 401 -15.05 10.50 11.77
C PRO A 401 -15.91 10.42 13.04
N THR A 402 -17.20 10.12 12.88
CA THR A 402 -18.14 9.93 14.00
C THR A 402 -18.25 8.47 14.40
N THR A 403 -18.66 8.21 15.63
CA THR A 403 -18.84 6.83 16.15
C THR A 403 -20.00 6.09 15.46
N THR A 404 -20.92 6.81 14.83
CA THR A 404 -22.01 6.24 14.01
C THR A 404 -21.51 5.72 12.67
N ILE A 405 -20.43 6.26 12.15
CA ILE A 405 -19.80 5.84 10.88
C ILE A 405 -18.64 4.87 11.15
N ILE A 406 -17.73 5.26 12.03
CA ILE A 406 -16.58 4.41 12.43
C ILE A 406 -16.98 3.62 13.67
N THR A 407 -17.78 2.57 13.46
CA THR A 407 -18.26 1.69 14.53
C THR A 407 -17.15 0.81 15.08
N GLY A 408 -17.39 0.18 16.26
CA GLY A 408 -16.45 -0.80 16.83
C GLY A 408 -16.21 -1.98 15.88
N ASN A 409 -17.21 -2.41 15.13
CA ASN A 409 -17.11 -3.49 14.15
C ASN A 409 -16.18 -3.11 12.99
N ILE A 410 -16.32 -1.90 12.44
CA ILE A 410 -15.41 -1.38 11.41
C ILE A 410 -13.97 -1.33 11.95
N LYS A 411 -13.76 -0.78 13.14
CA LYS A 411 -12.42 -0.69 13.74
C LYS A 411 -11.76 -2.06 13.97
N ALA A 412 -12.53 -3.06 14.35
CA ALA A 412 -12.02 -4.43 14.56
C ALA A 412 -11.51 -5.07 13.27
N ASN A 413 -12.15 -4.77 12.14
CA ASN A 413 -11.84 -5.38 10.84
C ASN A 413 -10.87 -4.55 9.97
N PHE A 414 -10.62 -3.28 10.34
CA PHE A 414 -9.68 -2.38 9.67
C PHE A 414 -8.50 -2.07 10.60
N PRO A 415 -7.49 -2.96 10.67
CA PRO A 415 -6.37 -2.81 11.59
C PRO A 415 -5.43 -1.68 11.20
N GLY A 416 -5.27 -1.41 9.91
CA GLY A 416 -4.54 -0.26 9.41
C GLY A 416 -5.41 0.99 9.46
N ARG A 417 -4.90 2.07 10.07
CA ARG A 417 -5.66 3.32 10.19
C ARG A 417 -4.77 4.51 9.87
N ILE A 418 -5.28 5.42 9.06
CA ILE A 418 -4.66 6.70 8.75
C ILE A 418 -5.58 7.80 9.23
N ALA A 419 -5.06 8.68 10.06
CA ALA A 419 -5.75 9.91 10.46
C ALA A 419 -4.97 11.11 9.95
N PHE A 420 -5.52 11.83 8.99
CA PHE A 420 -5.13 13.21 8.68
C PHE A 420 -5.65 14.15 9.78
N LYS A 421 -5.29 15.43 9.70
CA LYS A 421 -5.75 16.40 10.67
C LYS A 421 -7.29 16.36 10.83
N VAL A 422 -7.73 16.32 12.07
CA VAL A 422 -9.13 16.41 12.47
C VAL A 422 -9.35 17.61 13.38
N THR A 423 -10.62 18.01 13.55
CA THR A 423 -10.95 19.22 14.30
C THR A 423 -10.87 19.02 15.80
N SER A 424 -11.25 17.82 16.28
CA SER A 424 -11.36 17.54 17.71
C SER A 424 -10.52 16.34 18.16
N ALA A 425 -10.17 16.32 19.45
CA ALA A 425 -9.53 15.18 20.07
C ALA A 425 -10.47 13.94 20.12
N ILE A 426 -11.79 14.16 20.08
CA ILE A 426 -12.79 13.10 20.05
C ILE A 426 -12.73 12.38 18.70
N ASP A 427 -12.64 13.13 17.59
CA ASP A 427 -12.50 12.57 16.25
C ASP A 427 -11.21 11.73 16.14
N SER A 428 -10.11 12.24 16.70
CA SER A 428 -8.86 11.47 16.77
C SER A 428 -9.03 10.15 17.51
N LYS A 429 -9.72 10.14 18.65
CA LYS A 429 -10.02 8.91 19.40
C LYS A 429 -10.95 7.98 18.64
N THR A 430 -11.90 8.52 17.88
CA THR A 430 -12.80 7.69 17.05
C THR A 430 -12.02 6.91 16.00
N ILE A 431 -11.01 7.53 15.38
CA ILE A 431 -10.20 6.89 14.33
C ILE A 431 -9.13 5.99 14.95
N LEU A 432 -8.30 6.54 15.86
CA LEU A 432 -7.04 5.94 16.31
C LEU A 432 -7.11 5.33 17.71
N ASP A 433 -8.24 5.39 18.41
CA ASP A 433 -8.41 5.06 19.84
C ASP A 433 -7.51 5.91 20.76
N ARG A 434 -6.94 7.00 20.24
CA ARG A 434 -6.06 7.94 20.97
C ARG A 434 -6.11 9.35 20.38
N THR A 435 -5.66 10.31 21.14
CA THR A 435 -5.52 11.70 20.70
C THR A 435 -4.26 11.88 19.86
N GLY A 436 -4.17 13.01 19.15
CA GLY A 436 -2.98 13.43 18.40
C GLY A 436 -3.26 13.85 16.96
N ALA A 437 -4.31 13.34 16.31
CA ALA A 437 -4.63 13.76 14.94
C ALA A 437 -5.19 15.20 14.89
N ASN A 438 -5.74 15.71 15.99
CA ASN A 438 -6.17 17.11 16.12
C ASN A 438 -4.98 18.09 16.21
N GLN A 439 -3.81 17.62 16.59
CA GLN A 439 -2.57 18.40 16.74
C GLN A 439 -1.71 18.40 15.48
N LEU A 440 -2.12 17.71 14.42
CA LEU A 440 -1.42 17.70 13.14
C LEU A 440 -1.48 19.07 12.46
N ILE A 441 -0.51 19.33 11.59
CA ILE A 441 -0.43 20.62 10.87
C ILE A 441 -1.52 20.70 9.79
N GLY A 442 -1.90 19.57 9.18
CA GLY A 442 -2.72 19.51 7.98
C GLY A 442 -1.87 19.38 6.71
N ARG A 443 -2.44 19.62 5.54
CA ARG A 443 -1.73 19.57 4.26
C ARG A 443 -1.00 18.24 4.00
N GLY A 444 -1.65 17.13 4.38
CA GLY A 444 -1.08 15.79 4.19
C GLY A 444 -0.27 15.26 5.37
N ASP A 445 -0.14 16.02 6.46
CA ASP A 445 0.41 15.50 7.72
C ASP A 445 -0.57 14.51 8.35
N MET A 446 -0.12 13.30 8.64
CA MET A 446 -0.98 12.21 9.09
C MET A 446 -0.32 11.34 10.16
N LEU A 447 -1.16 10.63 10.91
CA LEU A 447 -0.78 9.55 11.80
C LEU A 447 -1.21 8.22 11.18
N TYR A 448 -0.27 7.33 11.00
CA TYR A 448 -0.50 5.95 10.61
C TYR A 448 -0.44 5.04 11.82
N LEU A 449 -1.47 4.23 12.02
CA LEU A 449 -1.56 3.25 13.10
C LEU A 449 -1.77 1.85 12.51
N ASN A 450 -0.90 0.93 12.92
CA ASN A 450 -1.09 -0.51 12.74
C ASN A 450 -0.41 -1.21 13.92
N GLY A 451 -1.20 -1.60 14.92
CA GLY A 451 -0.70 -2.09 16.20
C GLY A 451 -0.77 -1.01 17.29
N ASN A 452 0.27 -0.92 18.13
CA ASN A 452 0.17 -0.16 19.38
C ASN A 452 0.53 1.32 19.27
N GLU A 453 1.36 1.71 18.33
CA GLU A 453 1.89 3.08 18.28
C GLU A 453 1.73 3.73 16.91
N PRO A 454 1.23 4.98 16.86
CA PRO A 454 1.11 5.71 15.62
C PRO A 454 2.47 6.24 15.16
N VAL A 455 2.72 6.13 13.86
CA VAL A 455 3.84 6.75 13.19
C VAL A 455 3.36 8.03 12.50
N ARG A 456 4.03 9.15 12.75
CA ARG A 456 3.74 10.40 12.04
C ARG A 456 4.44 10.40 10.69
N VAL A 457 3.67 10.68 9.65
CA VAL A 457 4.13 10.63 8.25
C VAL A 457 3.62 11.87 7.53
N GLN A 458 4.50 12.53 6.80
CA GLN A 458 4.09 13.53 5.82
C GLN A 458 3.73 12.79 4.53
N CYS A 459 2.47 12.90 4.11
CA CYS A 459 1.95 12.25 2.92
C CYS A 459 2.69 12.69 1.66
N ALA A 460 2.94 11.74 0.76
CA ALA A 460 3.45 12.05 -0.56
C ALA A 460 2.43 12.86 -1.36
N PHE A 461 2.88 13.95 -1.95
CA PHE A 461 2.04 14.82 -2.77
C PHE A 461 2.09 14.40 -4.22
N VAL A 462 0.93 14.20 -4.79
CA VAL A 462 0.70 14.00 -6.21
C VAL A 462 -0.47 14.87 -6.63
N ASP A 463 -0.28 15.67 -7.68
CA ASP A 463 -1.27 16.61 -8.16
C ASP A 463 -2.14 16.00 -9.26
N THR A 464 -3.36 16.52 -9.47
CA THR A 464 -4.29 16.04 -10.50
C THR A 464 -3.68 16.00 -11.91
N PRO A 465 -2.94 17.02 -12.38
CA PRO A 465 -2.27 16.97 -13.69
C PRO A 465 -1.23 15.85 -13.81
N GLU A 466 -0.62 15.43 -12.70
CA GLU A 466 0.30 14.28 -12.69
C GLU A 466 -0.46 12.98 -12.90
N ILE A 467 -1.60 12.83 -12.20
CA ILE A 467 -2.48 11.67 -12.31
C ILE A 467 -3.05 11.57 -13.74
N GLU A 468 -3.46 12.69 -14.33
CA GLU A 468 -3.95 12.74 -15.71
C GLU A 468 -2.89 12.23 -16.70
N ARG A 469 -1.64 12.66 -16.58
CA ARG A 469 -0.54 12.18 -17.44
C ARG A 469 -0.28 10.69 -17.25
N ILE A 470 -0.33 10.19 -16.02
CA ILE A 470 -0.18 8.76 -15.72
C ILE A 470 -1.30 7.96 -16.38
N ASN A 471 -2.54 8.40 -16.22
CA ASN A 471 -3.71 7.73 -16.75
C ASN A 471 -3.73 7.75 -18.29
N GLU A 472 -3.33 8.85 -18.90
CA GLU A 472 -3.17 8.96 -20.35
C GLU A 472 -2.08 8.01 -20.86
N TYR A 473 -0.95 7.94 -20.18
CA TYR A 473 0.12 7.00 -20.51
C TYR A 473 -0.34 5.54 -20.43
N ILE A 474 -1.08 5.17 -19.40
CA ILE A 474 -1.60 3.81 -19.22
C ILE A 474 -2.64 3.50 -20.31
N SER A 475 -3.61 4.38 -20.52
CA SER A 475 -4.71 4.17 -21.47
C SER A 475 -4.25 4.10 -22.93
N SER A 476 -3.10 4.71 -23.26
CA SER A 476 -2.51 4.66 -24.61
C SER A 476 -1.82 3.32 -24.94
N GLN A 477 -1.68 2.42 -23.96
CA GLN A 477 -0.98 1.16 -24.13
C GLN A 477 -1.94 0.01 -24.48
N PRO A 478 -1.43 -1.08 -25.09
CA PRO A 478 -2.21 -2.29 -25.28
C PRO A 478 -2.71 -2.85 -23.94
N GLY A 479 -4.00 -3.12 -23.86
CA GLY A 479 -4.63 -3.63 -22.66
C GLY A 479 -5.95 -4.36 -22.97
N PRO A 480 -6.68 -4.80 -21.96
CA PRO A 480 -8.02 -5.36 -22.11
C PRO A 480 -8.96 -4.37 -22.81
N ILE A 481 -9.94 -4.88 -23.53
CA ILE A 481 -10.95 -4.08 -24.24
C ILE A 481 -11.98 -3.54 -23.26
N GLU A 482 -12.25 -4.32 -22.21
CA GLU A 482 -13.26 -4.03 -21.18
C GLU A 482 -12.67 -4.19 -19.78
N PRO A 483 -13.26 -3.57 -18.75
CA PRO A 483 -12.93 -3.84 -17.34
C PRO A 483 -13.09 -5.33 -17.00
N LEU A 484 -12.44 -5.78 -15.91
CA LEU A 484 -12.68 -7.13 -15.41
C LEU A 484 -14.14 -7.26 -14.95
N GLU A 485 -14.85 -8.19 -15.51
CA GLU A 485 -16.23 -8.47 -15.14
C GLU A 485 -16.29 -9.14 -13.75
N LEU A 486 -17.09 -8.56 -12.86
CA LEU A 486 -17.41 -9.14 -11.57
C LEU A 486 -18.65 -10.05 -11.70
N PRO A 487 -18.74 -11.16 -10.92
CA PRO A 487 -19.88 -12.05 -10.98
C PRO A 487 -21.18 -11.33 -10.59
N GLU A 488 -22.30 -11.74 -11.19
CA GLU A 488 -23.61 -11.22 -10.80
C GLU A 488 -23.87 -11.51 -9.31
N PRO A 489 -24.39 -10.54 -8.54
CA PRO A 489 -24.77 -10.79 -7.16
C PRO A 489 -25.91 -11.82 -7.13
N ALA A 490 -25.86 -12.74 -6.16
CA ALA A 490 -26.97 -13.65 -5.92
C ALA A 490 -28.26 -12.83 -5.69
N ASN A 491 -29.33 -13.14 -6.41
CA ASN A 491 -30.63 -12.53 -6.20
C ASN A 491 -31.04 -12.72 -4.74
N GLU A 492 -31.53 -11.68 -4.07
CA GLU A 492 -31.91 -11.70 -2.65
C GLU A 492 -32.94 -12.80 -2.30
N GLY A 493 -33.62 -13.37 -3.32
CA GLY A 493 -34.53 -14.53 -3.18
C GLY A 493 -33.82 -15.88 -3.01
N GLU A 494 -32.54 -16.02 -3.37
CA GLU A 494 -31.77 -17.26 -3.30
C GLU A 494 -30.81 -17.32 -2.10
N ALA A 495 -30.49 -16.19 -1.49
CA ALA A 495 -29.52 -16.09 -0.39
C ALA A 495 -30.09 -16.46 1.00
N MET A 496 -31.39 -16.60 1.14
CA MET A 496 -32.01 -17.20 2.32
C MET A 496 -32.29 -18.67 2.10
N GLY A 497 -31.26 -19.53 2.25
CA GLY A 497 -31.43 -20.93 2.61
C GLY A 497 -32.25 -21.77 1.67
N GLY A 498 -32.14 -21.58 0.36
CA GLY A 498 -32.74 -22.47 -0.59
C GLY A 498 -31.79 -23.57 -1.03
N GLY A 499 -31.49 -24.53 -0.20
CA GLY A 499 -31.38 -25.88 -0.72
C GLY A 499 -32.68 -26.13 -1.47
N ASN A 500 -32.58 -26.59 -2.71
CA ASN A 500 -33.72 -27.01 -3.56
C ASN A 500 -34.61 -27.93 -2.72
N VAL A 501 -35.53 -27.34 -1.96
CA VAL A 501 -36.52 -28.10 -1.21
C VAL A 501 -37.45 -28.56 -2.29
N ASP A 502 -37.30 -29.83 -2.65
CA ASP A 502 -38.26 -30.51 -3.53
C ASP A 502 -39.63 -30.45 -2.85
N THR A 503 -40.43 -29.44 -3.22
CA THR A 503 -41.77 -29.21 -2.68
C THR A 503 -42.73 -30.38 -2.98
N ARG A 504 -42.25 -31.40 -3.70
CA ARG A 504 -42.99 -32.63 -3.97
C ARG A 504 -42.82 -33.68 -2.87
N ASN A 505 -41.91 -33.46 -1.91
CA ASN A 505 -41.63 -34.39 -0.82
C ASN A 505 -41.66 -33.64 0.52
N LEU A 506 -42.78 -32.99 0.79
CA LEU A 506 -43.01 -32.36 2.10
C LEU A 506 -43.21 -33.47 3.14
N ASP A 507 -42.60 -33.27 4.34
CA ASP A 507 -42.81 -34.09 5.52
C ASP A 507 -44.33 -34.23 5.76
N PRO A 508 -44.87 -35.42 6.00
CA PRO A 508 -46.30 -35.63 6.26
C PRO A 508 -46.90 -34.76 7.37
N TYR A 509 -46.05 -34.24 8.25
CA TYR A 509 -46.47 -33.35 9.36
C TYR A 509 -46.29 -31.85 9.05
N PHE A 510 -45.89 -31.46 7.83
CA PHE A 510 -45.66 -30.07 7.47
C PHE A 510 -46.93 -29.21 7.57
N GLU A 511 -48.07 -29.75 7.12
CA GLU A 511 -49.37 -29.08 7.23
C GLU A 511 -49.83 -28.93 8.68
N ASP A 512 -49.59 -29.93 9.53
CA ASP A 512 -49.89 -29.85 10.96
C ASP A 512 -49.04 -28.81 11.68
N CYS A 513 -47.75 -28.70 11.35
CA CYS A 513 -46.87 -27.65 11.88
C CYS A 513 -47.33 -26.24 11.48
N LEU A 514 -47.83 -26.01 10.26
CA LEU A 514 -48.37 -24.75 9.80
C LEU A 514 -49.64 -24.34 10.56
N LEU A 515 -50.50 -25.29 10.90
CA LEU A 515 -51.71 -25.06 11.70
C LEU A 515 -51.42 -24.63 13.13
N TYR A 516 -50.33 -25.12 13.74
CA TYR A 516 -49.94 -24.77 15.10
C TYR A 516 -49.07 -23.48 15.19
N THR A 517 -48.43 -23.05 14.08
CA THR A 517 -47.61 -21.84 14.06
C THR A 517 -48.33 -20.62 13.52
N SER A 518 -49.53 -20.79 12.91
CA SER A 518 -50.36 -19.65 12.50
C SER A 518 -51.02 -18.98 13.71
N PRO A 519 -50.88 -17.67 13.91
CA PRO A 519 -51.52 -16.99 15.05
C PRO A 519 -53.03 -17.13 14.98
N SER A 520 -53.63 -17.64 16.06
CA SER A 520 -55.06 -17.80 16.20
C SER A 520 -55.80 -16.44 16.00
N PRO A 521 -56.96 -16.43 15.36
CA PRO A 521 -57.77 -15.22 15.23
C PRO A 521 -58.14 -14.54 16.55
N ARG A 522 -57.89 -15.21 17.70
CA ARG A 522 -58.15 -14.63 19.06
C ARG A 522 -57.02 -13.78 19.60
N ASP A 523 -55.81 -13.79 18.99
CA ASP A 523 -54.68 -12.99 19.44
C ASP A 523 -54.58 -11.61 18.75
N ARG A 524 -55.66 -11.17 18.06
CA ARG A 524 -55.83 -9.82 17.56
C ARG A 524 -56.84 -9.07 18.45
N GLY A 525 -56.43 -8.71 19.64
CA GLY A 525 -57.14 -7.83 20.55
C GLY A 525 -56.24 -6.67 20.98
#